data_85f4b580ba12703bbda6631f2cbf0b47
#
_entry.id   85f4b580ba12703bbda6631f2cbf0b47
#
_cell.length_a   1.000
_cell.length_b   1.000
_cell.length_c   1.000
_cell.angle_alpha   90.00
_cell.angle_beta   90.00
_cell.angle_gamma   90.00
#
_symmetry.space_group_name_H-M   'P 1'
#
loop_
_entity.id
_entity.type
_entity.pdbx_description
1 polymer ?
#
loop_
_entity_poly.entity_id
_entity_poly.type
_entity_poly.pdbx_seq_one_letter_code
_entity_poly.pdbx_strand_id
1 'polypeptide(L)'
;PVSHLHMRFIQYRQRTGYRLRHNGQVCYLRAVLNDEFDPELRRITLSDSDKADFGTVVYRRAARRPLKLPLRAASAGEKIYRREFTGAGAVDFIVGIPAALRGRIDESRLSGVVDTYRLASMRYAVLYGD
;
A
#
# COMPACT_ATOMS: atom_id res chain seq x y z
N PRO A 1 10.46 -35.08 -23.44
CA PRO A 1 11.58 -35.69 -22.76
C PRO A 1 11.59 -35.34 -21.29
N VAL A 2 12.00 -36.29 -20.47
CA VAL A 2 11.99 -36.18 -18.99
C VAL A 2 12.79 -34.96 -18.48
N SER A 3 13.89 -34.62 -19.13
CA SER A 3 14.72 -33.46 -18.78
C SER A 3 13.96 -32.13 -18.80
N HIS A 4 13.09 -31.91 -19.77
CA HIS A 4 12.28 -30.70 -19.86
C HIS A 4 11.26 -30.62 -18.72
N LEU A 5 10.61 -31.72 -18.38
CA LEU A 5 9.69 -31.82 -17.27
C LEU A 5 10.40 -31.56 -15.93
N HIS A 6 11.60 -32.12 -15.77
CA HIS A 6 12.43 -31.91 -14.59
C HIS A 6 12.80 -30.42 -14.41
N MET A 7 13.26 -29.76 -15.47
CA MET A 7 13.57 -28.32 -15.43
C MET A 7 12.37 -27.47 -15.07
N ARG A 8 11.20 -27.76 -15.65
CA ARG A 8 9.95 -27.05 -15.30
C ARG A 8 9.56 -27.27 -13.83
N PHE A 9 9.74 -28.46 -13.32
CA PHE A 9 9.47 -28.78 -11.92
C PHE A 9 10.39 -27.99 -10.98
N ILE A 10 11.69 -27.93 -11.26
CA ILE A 10 12.65 -27.15 -10.47
C ILE A 10 12.27 -25.66 -10.48
N GLN A 11 11.97 -25.10 -11.66
CA GLN A 11 11.55 -23.70 -11.78
C GLN A 11 10.27 -23.43 -11.00
N TYR A 12 9.28 -24.32 -11.09
CA TYR A 12 8.04 -24.20 -10.32
C TYR A 12 8.31 -24.25 -8.81
N ARG A 13 9.13 -25.19 -8.36
CA ARG A 13 9.52 -25.32 -6.94
C ARG A 13 10.23 -24.06 -6.43
N GLN A 14 11.15 -23.51 -7.21
CA GLN A 14 11.86 -22.26 -6.84
C GLN A 14 10.89 -21.08 -6.74
N ARG A 15 10.00 -20.91 -7.73
CA ARG A 15 9.00 -19.86 -7.75
C ARG A 15 8.02 -20.00 -6.59
N THR A 16 7.55 -21.21 -6.31
CA THR A 16 6.65 -21.47 -5.18
C THR A 16 7.36 -21.24 -3.85
N GLY A 17 8.60 -21.68 -3.70
CA GLY A 17 9.41 -21.42 -2.52
C GLY A 17 9.68 -19.94 -2.29
N TYR A 18 9.85 -19.15 -3.36
CA TYR A 18 9.95 -17.69 -3.26
C TYR A 18 8.65 -17.09 -2.73
N ARG A 19 7.50 -17.44 -3.31
CA ARG A 19 6.18 -16.95 -2.87
C ARG A 19 5.88 -17.29 -1.41
N LEU A 20 6.22 -18.48 -0.95
CA LEU A 20 5.96 -18.90 0.43
C LEU A 20 6.84 -18.17 1.45
N ARG A 21 8.01 -17.69 1.06
CA ARG A 21 8.91 -16.92 1.92
C ARG A 21 8.53 -15.44 2.02
N HIS A 22 7.73 -14.93 1.09
CA HIS A 22 7.32 -13.55 1.04
C HIS A 22 5.83 -13.45 1.37
N ASN A 23 5.51 -12.68 2.38
CA ASN A 23 4.14 -12.42 2.82
C ASN A 23 3.79 -10.93 2.68
N GLY A 24 2.60 -10.52 3.15
CA GLY A 24 2.11 -9.14 3.06
C GLY A 24 2.79 -8.14 4.01
N GLN A 25 3.87 -8.51 4.69
CA GLN A 25 4.63 -7.53 5.48
C GLN A 25 5.33 -6.53 4.58
N VAL A 26 5.41 -5.29 5.03
CA VAL A 26 5.97 -4.16 4.25
C VAL A 26 7.38 -4.48 3.70
N CYS A 27 8.24 -5.08 4.52
CA CYS A 27 9.61 -5.44 4.12
C CYS A 27 9.63 -6.45 2.97
N TYR A 28 8.78 -7.49 3.03
CA TYR A 28 8.71 -8.52 2.00
C TYR A 28 8.01 -8.04 0.75
N LEU A 29 6.90 -7.32 0.88
CA LEU A 29 6.21 -6.74 -0.27
C LEU A 29 7.12 -5.75 -1.02
N ARG A 30 7.85 -4.90 -0.28
CA ARG A 30 8.85 -4.00 -0.87
C ARG A 30 9.97 -4.78 -1.58
N ALA A 31 10.44 -5.87 -1.00
CA ALA A 31 11.46 -6.71 -1.62
C ALA A 31 10.95 -7.30 -2.94
N VAL A 32 9.75 -7.89 -2.95
CA VAL A 32 9.13 -8.47 -4.15
C VAL A 32 8.96 -7.44 -5.26
N LEU A 33 8.47 -6.24 -4.94
CA LEU A 33 8.28 -5.19 -5.94
C LEU A 33 9.60 -4.72 -6.54
N ASN A 34 10.63 -4.58 -5.71
CA ASN A 34 11.95 -4.21 -6.22
C ASN A 34 12.59 -5.35 -7.03
N ASP A 35 12.47 -6.60 -6.60
CA ASP A 35 13.01 -7.75 -7.33
C ASP A 35 12.37 -7.90 -8.73
N GLU A 36 11.09 -7.54 -8.86
CA GLU A 36 10.33 -7.68 -10.11
C GLU A 36 10.47 -6.48 -11.05
N PHE A 37 10.52 -5.24 -10.52
CA PHE A 37 10.41 -4.02 -11.32
C PHE A 37 11.65 -3.12 -11.28
N ASP A 38 12.46 -3.18 -10.24
CA ASP A 38 13.69 -2.37 -10.10
C ASP A 38 14.80 -3.14 -9.37
N PRO A 39 15.29 -4.27 -9.94
CA PRO A 39 16.23 -5.15 -9.26
C PRO A 39 17.59 -4.49 -9.00
N GLU A 40 18.00 -3.54 -9.85
CA GLU A 40 19.32 -2.90 -9.74
C GLU A 40 19.37 -1.80 -8.68
N LEU A 41 18.42 -0.87 -8.71
CA LEU A 41 18.45 0.32 -7.87
C LEU A 41 17.52 0.22 -6.65
N ARG A 42 16.54 -0.67 -6.66
CA ARG A 42 15.64 -0.97 -5.54
C ARG A 42 14.97 0.26 -4.92
N ARG A 43 14.48 1.17 -5.77
CA ARG A 43 13.95 2.48 -5.38
C ARG A 43 12.47 2.48 -5.03
N ILE A 44 11.75 1.39 -5.31
CA ILE A 44 10.33 1.30 -4.98
C ILE A 44 10.18 1.28 -3.46
N THR A 45 9.36 2.17 -2.94
CA THR A 45 9.12 2.34 -1.51
C THR A 45 7.68 1.98 -1.16
N LEU A 46 7.49 1.60 0.08
CA LEU A 46 6.17 1.43 0.68
C LEU A 46 6.10 2.31 1.91
N SER A 47 5.08 3.12 1.98
CA SER A 47 4.77 3.95 3.14
C SER A 47 3.35 3.68 3.62
N ASP A 48 3.15 3.73 4.91
CA ASP A 48 1.80 3.71 5.45
C ASP A 48 1.10 5.01 5.03
N SER A 49 -0.19 4.90 4.76
CA SER A 49 -1.02 6.08 4.61
C SER A 49 -1.14 6.73 5.99
N ASP A 50 -0.79 8.02 6.10
CA ASP A 50 -0.94 8.80 7.32
C ASP A 50 -2.42 8.93 7.72
N LYS A 51 -2.93 7.87 8.31
CA LYS A 51 -4.30 7.84 8.83
C LYS A 51 -4.46 8.66 10.11
N ALA A 52 -3.35 9.02 10.74
CA ALA A 52 -3.34 9.66 12.05
C ALA A 52 -3.94 11.07 12.03
N ASP A 53 -3.91 11.76 10.90
CA ASP A 53 -4.39 13.14 10.77
C ASP A 53 -5.81 13.25 10.17
N PHE A 54 -6.45 12.13 9.87
CA PHE A 54 -7.74 12.15 9.18
C PHE A 54 -8.92 12.05 10.13
N GLY A 55 -9.28 13.15 10.69
CA GLY A 55 -10.62 13.34 11.21
C GLY A 55 -10.71 13.41 12.72
N THR A 56 -11.41 14.39 13.12
CA THR A 56 -11.88 14.58 14.49
C THR A 56 -12.84 13.47 14.85
N VAL A 57 -12.52 12.73 15.91
CA VAL A 57 -13.39 11.67 16.41
C VAL A 57 -14.57 12.28 17.15
N VAL A 58 -15.76 12.09 16.61
CA VAL A 58 -17.00 12.48 17.27
C VAL A 58 -17.44 11.35 18.21
N TYR A 59 -17.33 11.59 19.50
CA TYR A 59 -17.72 10.61 20.50
C TYR A 59 -19.24 10.58 20.72
N ARG A 60 -19.77 9.41 21.05
CA ARG A 60 -21.16 9.27 21.46
C ARG A 60 -21.40 10.08 22.74
N ARG A 61 -22.63 10.59 22.91
CA ARG A 61 -23.05 11.39 24.09
C ARG A 61 -22.70 10.73 25.44
N ALA A 62 -22.77 9.41 25.52
CA ALA A 62 -22.41 8.63 26.71
C ALA A 62 -20.94 8.77 27.11
N ALA A 63 -20.03 9.07 26.19
CA ALA A 63 -18.61 9.25 26.48
C ALA A 63 -18.27 10.58 27.16
N ARG A 64 -19.23 11.50 27.30
CA ARG A 64 -19.08 12.81 27.93
C ARG A 64 -17.88 13.63 27.43
N ARG A 65 -17.49 13.42 26.17
CA ARG A 65 -16.42 14.15 25.47
C ARG A 65 -17.04 14.95 24.32
N PRO A 66 -17.64 16.11 24.57
CA PRO A 66 -18.26 16.92 23.53
C PRO A 66 -17.21 17.50 22.60
N LEU A 67 -17.44 17.42 21.31
CA LEU A 67 -16.67 18.14 20.30
C LEU A 67 -17.09 19.64 20.41
N LYS A 68 -16.13 20.50 20.72
CA LYS A 68 -16.36 21.96 20.75
C LYS A 68 -16.02 22.49 19.36
N LEU A 69 -17.06 22.94 18.65
CA LEU A 69 -16.87 23.65 17.39
C LEU A 69 -16.54 25.11 17.68
N PRO A 70 -15.39 25.63 17.22
CA PRO A 70 -15.07 27.03 17.42
C PRO A 70 -15.98 27.93 16.59
N LEU A 71 -16.18 29.16 17.03
CA LEU A 71 -16.85 30.18 16.24
C LEU A 71 -16.07 30.47 14.96
N ARG A 72 -16.77 30.80 13.87
CA ARG A 72 -16.21 31.05 12.53
C ARG A 72 -15.01 32.02 12.49
N ALA A 73 -14.91 32.90 13.49
CA ALA A 73 -13.81 33.87 13.62
C ALA A 73 -12.53 33.29 14.24
N ALA A 74 -12.57 32.11 14.84
CA ALA A 74 -11.38 31.46 15.40
C ALA A 74 -10.66 30.68 14.34
N SER A 75 -9.38 31.01 14.07
CA SER A 75 -8.56 30.41 13.03
C SER A 75 -8.15 28.94 13.32
N ALA A 76 -8.32 28.47 14.54
CA ALA A 76 -8.01 27.10 14.97
C ALA A 76 -9.29 26.27 15.13
N GLY A 77 -9.95 25.94 14.03
CA GLY A 77 -11.13 25.08 14.04
C GLY A 77 -10.77 23.60 13.80
N GLU A 78 -11.50 22.72 14.50
CA GLU A 78 -11.47 21.30 14.18
C GLU A 78 -11.88 21.07 12.73
N LYS A 79 -11.04 20.39 11.97
CA LYS A 79 -11.31 20.11 10.56
C LYS A 79 -12.11 18.81 10.45
N ILE A 80 -13.32 18.93 9.91
CA ILE A 80 -14.12 17.76 9.54
C ILE A 80 -13.82 17.42 8.09
N TYR A 81 -13.22 16.28 7.87
CA TYR A 81 -12.85 15.85 6.54
C TYR A 81 -14.01 15.14 5.82
N ARG A 82 -14.00 15.17 4.49
CA ARG A 82 -14.91 14.38 3.67
C ARG A 82 -14.67 12.88 3.88
N ARG A 83 -15.68 12.07 3.58
CA ARG A 83 -15.63 10.60 3.68
C ARG A 83 -14.44 9.98 2.93
N GLU A 84 -14.02 10.60 1.86
CA GLU A 84 -12.85 10.17 1.05
C GLU A 84 -11.53 10.23 1.85
N PHE A 85 -11.45 11.15 2.80
CA PHE A 85 -10.29 11.36 3.67
C PHE A 85 -10.45 10.68 5.05
N THR A 86 -11.62 10.14 5.36
CA THR A 86 -11.85 9.39 6.60
C THR A 86 -11.73 7.89 6.29
N GLY A 87 -11.25 7.11 7.22
CA GLY A 87 -10.86 5.70 7.06
C GLY A 87 -11.76 4.76 6.24
N ALA A 88 -12.99 5.18 5.87
CA ALA A 88 -13.87 4.40 5.01
C ALA A 88 -13.53 4.49 3.50
N GLY A 89 -12.80 5.52 3.07
CA GLY A 89 -12.37 5.73 1.68
C GLY A 89 -10.85 5.81 1.51
N ALA A 90 -10.10 5.95 2.61
CA ALA A 90 -8.65 6.08 2.57
C ALA A 90 -7.95 4.77 2.21
N VAL A 91 -6.82 4.87 1.56
CA VAL A 91 -5.90 3.77 1.33
C VAL A 91 -5.15 3.42 2.61
N ASP A 92 -4.74 2.17 2.74
CA ASP A 92 -4.04 1.69 3.92
C ASP A 92 -2.52 1.86 3.80
N PHE A 93 -2.00 1.77 2.57
CA PHE A 93 -0.60 2.03 2.26
C PHE A 93 -0.43 2.61 0.86
N ILE A 94 0.72 3.19 0.61
CA ILE A 94 1.09 3.83 -0.64
C ILE A 94 2.32 3.14 -1.20
N VAL A 95 2.25 2.79 -2.50
CA VAL A 95 3.39 2.29 -3.27
C VAL A 95 4.01 3.48 -3.99
N GLY A 96 5.19 3.90 -3.52
CA GLY A 96 5.96 4.98 -4.14
C GLY A 96 6.85 4.43 -5.25
N ILE A 97 6.65 4.89 -6.47
CA ILE A 97 7.42 4.50 -7.64
C ILE A 97 8.17 5.73 -8.16
N PRO A 98 9.49 5.66 -8.39
CA PRO A 98 10.23 6.76 -8.98
C PRO A 98 9.69 7.15 -10.36
N ALA A 99 9.65 8.44 -10.64
CA ALA A 99 9.21 8.96 -11.95
C ALA A 99 10.00 8.35 -13.12
N ALA A 100 11.26 8.01 -12.93
CA ALA A 100 12.09 7.35 -13.94
C ALA A 100 11.57 5.98 -14.40
N LEU A 101 10.74 5.32 -13.61
CA LEU A 101 10.13 4.04 -13.95
C LEU A 101 8.73 4.19 -14.56
N ARG A 102 8.21 5.43 -14.61
CA ARG A 102 6.92 5.72 -15.23
C ARG A 102 6.95 5.35 -16.71
N GLY A 103 5.98 4.58 -17.16
CA GLY A 103 5.90 4.07 -18.53
C GLY A 103 6.79 2.85 -18.84
N ARG A 104 7.68 2.45 -17.91
CA ARG A 104 8.45 1.18 -18.01
C ARG A 104 7.75 0.04 -17.28
N ILE A 105 6.96 0.36 -16.29
CA ILE A 105 6.21 -0.61 -15.48
C ILE A 105 4.81 -0.74 -16.06
N ASP A 106 4.41 -1.98 -16.33
CA ASP A 106 3.03 -2.31 -16.63
C ASP A 106 2.19 -2.25 -15.35
N GLU A 107 1.25 -1.31 -15.28
CA GLU A 107 0.39 -1.09 -14.12
C GLU A 107 -0.48 -2.32 -13.81
N SER A 108 -0.91 -3.05 -14.83
CA SER A 108 -1.68 -4.28 -14.65
C SER A 108 -0.85 -5.36 -13.98
N ARG A 109 0.41 -5.48 -14.37
CA ARG A 109 1.34 -6.41 -13.75
C ARG A 109 1.70 -5.99 -12.33
N LEU A 110 1.91 -4.70 -12.10
CA LEU A 110 2.17 -4.15 -10.78
C LEU A 110 1.02 -4.46 -9.81
N SER A 111 -0.21 -4.15 -10.23
CA SER A 111 -1.39 -4.41 -9.41
C SER A 111 -1.56 -5.90 -9.13
N GLY A 112 -1.34 -6.78 -10.11
CA GLY A 112 -1.38 -8.22 -9.93
C GLY A 112 -0.36 -8.74 -8.91
N VAL A 113 0.85 -8.18 -8.90
CA VAL A 113 1.88 -8.53 -7.90
C VAL A 113 1.47 -8.04 -6.53
N VAL A 114 1.06 -6.77 -6.39
CA VAL A 114 0.61 -6.23 -5.10
C VAL A 114 -0.58 -7.03 -4.56
N ASP A 115 -1.58 -7.33 -5.39
CA ASP A 115 -2.76 -8.09 -4.99
C ASP A 115 -2.44 -9.54 -4.57
N THR A 116 -1.38 -10.11 -5.11
CA THR A 116 -0.93 -11.46 -4.74
C THR A 116 -0.35 -11.52 -3.33
N TYR A 117 0.32 -10.46 -2.89
CA TYR A 117 1.06 -10.46 -1.63
C TYR A 117 0.42 -9.62 -0.53
N ARG A 118 -0.39 -8.59 -0.85
CA ARG A 118 -1.06 -7.77 0.16
C ARG A 118 -2.05 -8.58 1.00
N LEU A 119 -2.33 -8.11 2.19
CA LEU A 119 -3.45 -8.62 2.97
C LEU A 119 -4.78 -8.25 2.30
N ALA A 120 -5.72 -9.17 2.26
CA ALA A 120 -6.99 -9.02 1.54
C ALA A 120 -7.81 -7.78 1.93
N SER A 121 -7.68 -7.34 3.18
CA SER A 121 -8.39 -6.16 3.71
C SER A 121 -7.69 -4.84 3.42
N MET A 122 -6.43 -4.86 2.99
CA MET A 122 -5.62 -3.65 2.78
C MET A 122 -5.88 -3.05 1.40
N ARG A 123 -6.08 -1.74 1.37
CA ARG A 123 -6.22 -0.94 0.14
C ARG A 123 -4.95 -0.14 -0.10
N TYR A 124 -4.57 0.04 -1.33
CA TYR A 124 -3.36 0.77 -1.68
C TYR A 124 -3.61 1.81 -2.78
N ALA A 125 -2.72 2.77 -2.85
CA ALA A 125 -2.58 3.68 -3.99
C ALA A 125 -1.15 3.61 -4.52
N VAL A 126 -1.01 3.87 -5.81
CA VAL A 126 0.30 3.99 -6.46
C VAL A 126 0.56 5.46 -6.70
N LEU A 127 1.70 5.95 -6.22
CA LEU A 127 2.15 7.31 -6.46
C LEU A 127 3.48 7.28 -7.19
N TYR A 128 3.56 8.09 -8.24
CA TYR A 128 4.80 8.33 -8.98
C TYR A 128 5.39 9.64 -8.45
N GLY A 129 6.54 9.55 -7.83
CA GLY A 129 7.25 10.69 -7.24
C GLY A 129 8.69 10.76 -7.73
N ASP A 130 9.30 11.90 -7.51
CA ASP A 130 10.74 12.11 -7.80
C ASP A 130 11.62 11.43 -6.77
#